data_80356695a1f2763bc242bf6ce3d33b4e
#
_entry.id   80356695a1f2763bc242bf6ce3d33b4e
#
_cell.length_a   1.000
_cell.length_b   1.000
_cell.length_c   1.000
_cell.angle_alpha   90.00
_cell.angle_beta   90.00
_cell.angle_gamma   90.00
#
_symmetry.space_group_name_H-M   'P 1'
#
loop_
_entity.id
_entity.type
_entity.pdbx_description
1 polymer ?
#
loop_
_entity_poly.entity_id
_entity_poly.type
_entity_poly.pdbx_seq_one_letter_code
_entity_poly.pdbx_strand_id
1 'polypeptide(L)'
;MKKAFLGVAISLLISLPVLAALKVGDKAPDFSARGSLGGKEFDFSLQEALKKGPVVVYFFPSAYTKGCDLEAHTFSQEKEKFDAAGASIIGVSADSIARLNRFAADPEFCAGKFPVASDADKKIAASYNLATNPAKAGMTDVKGDAIDHDFIERVTFVIGKDHKIIAALSSKDDGLSPDQHVAKSLAIVQQLTSR
;
A
#
# COMPACT_ATOMS: atom_id res chain seq x y z
N MET A 1 -47.86 42.17 -28.77
CA MET A 1 -47.44 41.64 -27.43
C MET A 1 -46.69 40.34 -27.63
N LYS A 2 -45.32 40.39 -27.60
CA LYS A 2 -44.45 39.21 -27.80
C LYS A 2 -44.08 38.69 -26.41
N LYS A 3 -44.54 37.48 -26.04
CA LYS A 3 -44.17 36.81 -24.80
C LYS A 3 -42.83 36.08 -25.02
N ALA A 4 -41.77 36.53 -24.35
CA ALA A 4 -40.50 35.85 -24.29
C ALA A 4 -40.58 34.72 -23.25
N PHE A 5 -40.40 33.47 -23.68
CA PHE A 5 -40.18 32.33 -22.76
C PHE A 5 -38.70 32.26 -22.38
N LEU A 6 -38.44 32.54 -21.14
CA LEU A 6 -37.08 32.37 -20.54
C LEU A 6 -36.95 30.91 -20.14
N GLY A 7 -36.24 30.12 -20.94
CA GLY A 7 -35.93 28.74 -20.61
C GLY A 7 -34.80 28.69 -19.56
N VAL A 8 -35.12 28.24 -18.35
CA VAL A 8 -34.12 27.94 -17.31
C VAL A 8 -33.50 26.59 -17.63
N ALA A 9 -32.26 26.57 -18.09
CA ALA A 9 -31.47 25.35 -18.22
C ALA A 9 -30.98 24.92 -16.84
N ILE A 10 -31.56 23.87 -16.27
CA ILE A 10 -31.06 23.24 -15.05
C ILE A 10 -29.87 22.35 -15.42
N SER A 11 -28.67 22.83 -15.19
CA SER A 11 -27.44 22.01 -15.29
C SER A 11 -27.40 21.00 -14.14
N LEU A 12 -27.65 19.74 -14.47
CA LEU A 12 -27.51 18.62 -13.54
C LEU A 12 -26.01 18.36 -13.33
N LEU A 13 -25.46 18.84 -12.24
CA LEU A 13 -24.08 18.49 -11.80
C LEU A 13 -24.08 17.04 -11.35
N ILE A 14 -23.64 16.13 -12.22
CA ILE A 14 -23.38 14.74 -11.86
C ILE A 14 -22.06 14.73 -11.08
N SER A 15 -22.13 14.72 -9.74
CA SER A 15 -20.99 14.44 -8.89
C SER A 15 -20.65 12.96 -9.02
N LEU A 16 -19.54 12.64 -9.67
CA LEU A 16 -18.98 11.29 -9.65
C LEU A 16 -18.56 10.96 -8.21
N PRO A 17 -18.95 9.79 -7.67
CA PRO A 17 -18.51 9.39 -6.35
C PRO A 17 -16.97 9.25 -6.38
N VAL A 18 -16.28 10.00 -5.52
CA VAL A 18 -14.87 9.73 -5.22
C VAL A 18 -14.87 8.41 -4.44
N LEU A 19 -14.35 7.34 -5.04
CA LEU A 19 -14.15 6.09 -4.32
C LEU A 19 -13.12 6.33 -3.21
N ALA A 20 -13.55 6.18 -1.96
CA ALA A 20 -12.65 6.16 -0.82
C ALA A 20 -11.94 4.80 -0.75
N ALA A 21 -10.77 4.76 -0.11
CA ALA A 21 -10.04 3.52 0.17
C ALA A 21 -10.96 2.46 0.82
N LEU A 22 -10.67 1.19 0.57
CA LEU A 22 -11.40 0.08 1.19
C LEU A 22 -11.27 0.16 2.72
N LYS A 23 -12.31 -0.29 3.42
CA LYS A 23 -12.42 -0.17 4.88
C LYS A 23 -12.59 -1.52 5.56
N VAL A 24 -12.54 -1.50 6.88
CA VAL A 24 -12.77 -2.67 7.73
C VAL A 24 -14.09 -3.35 7.39
N GLY A 25 -14.04 -4.67 7.19
CA GLY A 25 -15.17 -5.52 6.81
C GLY A 25 -15.31 -5.74 5.30
N ASP A 26 -14.71 -4.89 4.47
CA ASP A 26 -14.73 -5.09 3.02
C ASP A 26 -13.91 -6.33 2.65
N LYS A 27 -14.24 -6.96 1.52
CA LYS A 27 -13.45 -8.03 0.96
C LYS A 27 -12.23 -7.42 0.25
N ALA A 28 -11.02 -7.82 0.66
CA ALA A 28 -9.80 -7.44 -0.01
C ALA A 28 -9.77 -8.04 -1.42
N PRO A 29 -9.54 -7.25 -2.48
CA PRO A 29 -9.28 -7.76 -3.81
C PRO A 29 -8.05 -8.66 -3.81
N ASP A 30 -8.15 -9.80 -4.48
CA ASP A 30 -6.99 -10.67 -4.69
C ASP A 30 -6.07 -10.06 -5.73
N PHE A 31 -4.77 -10.31 -5.58
CA PHE A 31 -3.79 -9.88 -6.57
C PHE A 31 -2.59 -10.81 -6.62
N SER A 32 -1.95 -10.79 -7.79
CA SER A 32 -0.60 -11.33 -7.98
C SER A 32 0.29 -10.24 -8.54
N ALA A 33 1.53 -10.21 -8.10
CA ALA A 33 2.50 -9.20 -8.53
C ALA A 33 3.91 -9.76 -8.57
N ARG A 34 4.75 -9.18 -9.43
CA ARG A 34 6.18 -9.45 -9.40
C ARG A 34 6.76 -8.83 -8.14
N GLY A 35 7.26 -9.67 -7.24
CA GLY A 35 7.85 -9.27 -5.96
C GLY A 35 9.34 -9.51 -5.92
N SER A 36 9.98 -8.92 -4.92
CA SER A 36 11.39 -9.12 -4.59
C SER A 36 11.56 -9.40 -3.10
N LEU A 37 12.31 -10.42 -2.76
CA LEU A 37 12.73 -10.73 -1.39
C LEU A 37 14.25 -10.84 -1.37
N GLY A 38 14.92 -9.94 -0.65
CA GLY A 38 16.38 -9.88 -0.60
C GLY A 38 17.03 -9.72 -1.97
N GLY A 39 16.39 -9.00 -2.90
CA GLY A 39 16.87 -8.79 -4.26
C GLY A 39 16.58 -9.94 -5.24
N LYS A 40 15.91 -11.00 -4.80
CA LYS A 40 15.50 -12.13 -5.65
C LYS A 40 14.04 -11.99 -6.02
N GLU A 41 13.78 -11.99 -7.32
CA GLU A 41 12.43 -11.88 -7.85
C GLU A 41 11.63 -13.18 -7.72
N PHE A 42 10.34 -13.04 -7.47
CA PHE A 42 9.37 -14.13 -7.44
C PHE A 42 7.97 -13.62 -7.77
N ASP A 43 7.04 -14.53 -8.05
CA ASP A 43 5.63 -14.17 -8.25
C ASP A 43 4.90 -14.29 -6.91
N PHE A 44 4.47 -13.15 -6.36
CA PHE A 44 3.66 -13.08 -5.15
C PHE A 44 2.18 -13.31 -5.49
N SER A 45 1.46 -14.03 -4.63
CA SER A 45 0.01 -14.16 -4.66
C SER A 45 -0.56 -13.92 -3.26
N LEU A 46 -1.48 -12.96 -3.15
CA LEU A 46 -2.18 -12.68 -1.90
C LEU A 46 -2.98 -13.90 -1.43
N GLN A 47 -3.68 -14.56 -2.36
CA GLN A 47 -4.45 -15.76 -2.06
C GLN A 47 -3.60 -16.87 -1.43
N GLU A 48 -2.40 -17.13 -1.98
CA GLU A 48 -1.49 -18.15 -1.44
C GLU A 48 -0.91 -17.73 -0.09
N ALA A 49 -0.65 -16.44 0.10
CA ALA A 49 -0.15 -15.92 1.38
C ALA A 49 -1.21 -16.05 2.49
N LEU A 50 -2.48 -15.74 2.21
CA LEU A 50 -3.59 -15.82 3.15
C LEU A 50 -3.91 -17.25 3.61
N LYS A 51 -3.55 -18.29 2.84
CA LYS A 51 -3.66 -19.68 3.29
C LYS A 51 -2.79 -19.96 4.51
N LYS A 52 -1.66 -19.26 4.64
CA LYS A 52 -0.70 -19.45 5.72
C LYS A 52 -1.07 -18.67 6.99
N GLY A 53 -1.62 -17.47 6.84
CA GLY A 53 -1.94 -16.58 7.94
C GLY A 53 -2.49 -15.22 7.46
N PRO A 54 -2.76 -14.29 8.38
CA PRO A 54 -3.10 -12.93 8.01
C PRO A 54 -1.93 -12.27 7.25
N VAL A 55 -2.26 -11.33 6.35
CA VAL A 55 -1.28 -10.60 5.55
C VAL A 55 -1.40 -9.11 5.83
N VAL A 56 -0.27 -8.48 6.13
CA VAL A 56 -0.14 -7.03 6.17
C VAL A 56 0.32 -6.57 4.79
N VAL A 57 -0.58 -5.90 4.07
CA VAL A 57 -0.29 -5.28 2.77
C VAL A 57 -0.13 -3.78 3.00
N TYR A 58 1.09 -3.25 2.88
CA TYR A 58 1.30 -1.82 2.99
C TYR A 58 1.63 -1.20 1.63
N PHE A 59 0.81 -0.24 1.22
CA PHE A 59 1.07 0.58 0.04
C PHE A 59 1.90 1.78 0.43
N PHE A 60 2.94 2.07 -0.35
CA PHE A 60 3.85 3.17 -0.06
C PHE A 60 4.20 3.96 -1.33
N PRO A 61 4.46 5.28 -1.20
CA PRO A 61 4.70 6.18 -2.33
C PRO A 61 5.86 5.80 -3.23
N SER A 62 7.06 5.61 -2.69
CA SER A 62 8.27 5.26 -3.46
C SER A 62 9.39 4.79 -2.55
N ALA A 63 10.12 3.77 -2.96
CA ALA A 63 11.35 3.33 -2.34
C ALA A 63 12.40 4.47 -2.29
N TYR A 64 13.28 4.43 -1.31
CA TYR A 64 14.32 5.42 -1.08
C TYR A 64 13.80 6.85 -0.85
N THR A 65 12.64 6.97 -0.17
CA THR A 65 12.13 8.23 0.34
C THR A 65 11.98 8.14 1.86
N LYS A 66 12.29 9.25 2.58
CA LYS A 66 12.44 9.25 4.06
C LYS A 66 11.32 8.51 4.82
N GLY A 67 10.06 8.73 4.44
CA GLY A 67 8.93 8.08 5.11
C GLY A 67 8.81 6.58 4.76
N CYS A 68 9.11 6.19 3.53
CA CYS A 68 9.05 4.79 3.09
C CYS A 68 10.23 4.01 3.66
N ASP A 69 11.41 4.64 3.75
CA ASP A 69 12.61 4.07 4.34
C ASP A 69 12.40 3.78 5.83
N LEU A 70 11.82 4.75 6.57
CA LEU A 70 11.46 4.56 7.98
C LEU A 70 10.46 3.40 8.16
N GLU A 71 9.43 3.33 7.32
CA GLU A 71 8.43 2.27 7.41
C GLU A 71 9.03 0.89 7.14
N ALA A 72 9.82 0.75 6.06
CA ALA A 72 10.47 -0.50 5.71
C ALA A 72 11.48 -0.93 6.77
N HIS A 73 12.29 0.00 7.26
CA HIS A 73 13.23 -0.24 8.36
C HIS A 73 12.49 -0.75 9.61
N THR A 74 11.41 -0.08 10.01
CA THR A 74 10.61 -0.47 11.18
C THR A 74 9.99 -1.86 10.99
N PHE A 75 9.42 -2.16 9.80
CA PHE A 75 8.94 -3.51 9.49
C PHE A 75 10.06 -4.54 9.60
N SER A 76 11.27 -4.23 9.13
CA SER A 76 12.39 -5.15 9.20
C SER A 76 12.85 -5.44 10.64
N GLN A 77 12.78 -4.44 11.52
CA GLN A 77 13.10 -4.62 12.94
C GLN A 77 12.04 -5.43 13.68
N GLU A 78 10.77 -5.23 13.35
CA GLU A 78 9.64 -5.90 14.00
C GLU A 78 9.25 -7.24 13.35
N LYS A 79 9.95 -7.66 12.27
CA LYS A 79 9.62 -8.83 11.44
C LYS A 79 9.40 -10.10 12.26
N GLU A 80 10.26 -10.37 13.24
CA GLU A 80 10.15 -11.56 14.08
C GLU A 80 8.86 -11.58 14.91
N LYS A 81 8.36 -10.41 15.32
CA LYS A 81 7.08 -10.31 16.05
C LYS A 81 5.88 -10.57 15.14
N PHE A 82 5.93 -10.12 13.88
CA PHE A 82 4.92 -10.47 12.88
C PHE A 82 4.92 -11.97 12.60
N ASP A 83 6.10 -12.60 12.47
CA ASP A 83 6.22 -14.04 12.28
C ASP A 83 5.67 -14.83 13.48
N ALA A 84 5.99 -14.40 14.69
CA ALA A 84 5.45 -14.99 15.91
C ALA A 84 3.92 -14.88 16.02
N ALA A 85 3.35 -13.81 15.43
CA ALA A 85 1.90 -13.65 15.29
C ALA A 85 1.32 -14.40 14.05
N GLY A 86 2.13 -15.18 13.32
CA GLY A 86 1.70 -15.93 12.14
C GLY A 86 1.34 -15.05 10.94
N ALA A 87 1.74 -13.77 10.94
CA ALA A 87 1.41 -12.82 9.90
C ALA A 87 2.58 -12.63 8.93
N SER A 88 2.28 -12.52 7.64
CA SER A 88 3.24 -12.11 6.61
C SER A 88 3.07 -10.64 6.24
N ILE A 89 4.13 -10.05 5.68
CA ILE A 89 4.20 -8.65 5.27
C ILE A 89 4.52 -8.59 3.79
N ILE A 90 3.89 -7.68 3.06
CA ILE A 90 4.23 -7.32 1.67
C ILE A 90 4.07 -5.81 1.49
N GLY A 91 5.12 -5.15 0.98
CA GLY A 91 5.02 -3.77 0.53
C GLY A 91 4.63 -3.71 -0.95
N VAL A 92 3.84 -2.73 -1.34
CA VAL A 92 3.41 -2.51 -2.73
C VAL A 92 3.61 -1.06 -3.10
N SER A 93 4.28 -0.80 -4.22
CA SER A 93 4.47 0.54 -4.77
C SER A 93 4.48 0.54 -6.29
N ALA A 94 4.42 1.72 -6.90
CA ALA A 94 4.54 1.87 -8.35
C ALA A 94 6.01 1.83 -8.84
N ASP A 95 6.97 1.63 -7.96
CA ASP A 95 8.38 1.45 -8.33
C ASP A 95 8.57 0.26 -9.28
N SER A 96 9.55 0.37 -10.18
CA SER A 96 9.95 -0.75 -11.02
C SER A 96 10.52 -1.90 -10.19
N ILE A 97 10.35 -3.14 -10.68
CA ILE A 97 10.91 -4.32 -9.98
C ILE A 97 12.43 -4.22 -9.80
N ALA A 98 13.15 -3.63 -10.76
CA ALA A 98 14.59 -3.43 -10.65
C ALA A 98 14.97 -2.51 -9.48
N ARG A 99 14.16 -1.46 -9.22
CA ARG A 99 14.34 -0.58 -8.06
C ARG A 99 14.00 -1.30 -6.77
N LEU A 100 12.92 -2.06 -6.74
CA LEU A 100 12.50 -2.85 -5.60
C LEU A 100 13.47 -3.99 -5.27
N ASN A 101 14.18 -4.56 -6.25
CA ASN A 101 15.24 -5.54 -6.00
C ASN A 101 16.35 -4.94 -5.11
N ARG A 102 16.78 -3.71 -5.44
CA ARG A 102 17.78 -3.00 -4.62
C ARG A 102 17.24 -2.69 -3.23
N PHE A 103 16.01 -2.17 -3.14
CA PHE A 103 15.37 -1.80 -1.88
C PHE A 103 15.13 -3.02 -0.97
N ALA A 104 14.69 -4.15 -1.52
CA ALA A 104 14.47 -5.39 -0.79
C ALA A 104 15.76 -5.96 -0.19
N ALA A 105 16.90 -5.78 -0.88
CA ALA A 105 18.20 -6.27 -0.44
C ALA A 105 18.93 -5.30 0.50
N ASP A 106 18.54 -4.01 0.49
CA ASP A 106 19.23 -2.97 1.24
C ASP A 106 19.14 -3.23 2.76
N PRO A 107 20.30 -3.40 3.45
CA PRO A 107 20.33 -3.73 4.88
C PRO A 107 19.75 -2.64 5.79
N GLU A 108 19.69 -1.39 5.29
CA GLU A 108 19.14 -0.27 6.05
C GLU A 108 17.60 -0.22 6.02
N PHE A 109 16.95 -0.93 5.06
CA PHE A 109 15.50 -0.85 4.86
C PHE A 109 14.82 -2.21 5.03
N CYS A 110 14.54 -2.94 3.95
CA CYS A 110 13.88 -4.24 4.04
C CYS A 110 14.81 -5.35 4.60
N ALA A 111 16.12 -5.18 4.46
CA ALA A 111 17.15 -6.10 4.97
C ALA A 111 16.97 -7.57 4.54
N GLY A 112 16.31 -7.81 3.40
CA GLY A 112 15.99 -9.15 2.93
C GLY A 112 14.94 -9.89 3.76
N LYS A 113 14.28 -9.24 4.72
CA LYS A 113 13.43 -9.92 5.71
C LYS A 113 11.98 -10.10 5.28
N PHE A 114 11.48 -9.24 4.39
CA PHE A 114 10.11 -9.33 3.86
C PHE A 114 10.08 -8.84 2.41
N PRO A 115 9.09 -9.28 1.61
CA PRO A 115 9.01 -8.90 0.21
C PRO A 115 8.42 -7.53 -0.02
N VAL A 116 8.80 -6.92 -1.14
CA VAL A 116 8.13 -5.79 -1.76
C VAL A 116 7.74 -6.14 -3.20
N ALA A 117 6.65 -5.60 -3.71
CA ALA A 117 6.08 -5.92 -5.02
C ALA A 117 5.82 -4.67 -5.86
N SER A 118 5.99 -4.81 -7.16
CA SER A 118 5.77 -3.75 -8.15
C SER A 118 4.32 -3.72 -8.62
N ASP A 119 3.69 -2.56 -8.51
CA ASP A 119 2.39 -2.21 -9.09
C ASP A 119 2.58 -1.05 -10.08
N ALA A 120 3.51 -1.20 -11.02
CA ALA A 120 3.92 -0.13 -11.94
C ALA A 120 2.75 0.43 -12.78
N ASP A 121 1.74 -0.38 -13.08
CA ASP A 121 0.51 0.04 -13.78
C ASP A 121 -0.60 0.51 -12.83
N LYS A 122 -0.38 0.48 -11.53
CA LYS A 122 -1.27 0.93 -10.45
C LYS A 122 -2.63 0.23 -10.40
N LYS A 123 -2.74 -0.96 -10.99
CA LYS A 123 -4.00 -1.72 -11.00
C LYS A 123 -4.32 -2.31 -9.63
N ILE A 124 -3.31 -2.72 -8.87
CA ILE A 124 -3.51 -3.23 -7.52
C ILE A 124 -4.01 -2.08 -6.64
N ALA A 125 -3.31 -0.94 -6.62
CA ALA A 125 -3.73 0.24 -5.88
C ALA A 125 -5.15 0.68 -6.25
N ALA A 126 -5.48 0.71 -7.55
CA ALA A 126 -6.82 1.04 -8.03
C ALA A 126 -7.89 0.06 -7.54
N SER A 127 -7.60 -1.25 -7.45
CA SER A 127 -8.53 -2.25 -6.93
C SER A 127 -8.82 -2.06 -5.43
N TYR A 128 -7.89 -1.45 -4.68
CA TYR A 128 -8.06 -1.07 -3.28
C TYR A 128 -8.62 0.36 -3.12
N ASN A 129 -9.03 1.00 -4.22
CA ASN A 129 -9.52 2.39 -4.27
C ASN A 129 -8.51 3.41 -3.73
N LEU A 130 -7.23 3.16 -3.88
CA LEU A 130 -6.19 4.06 -3.43
C LEU A 130 -5.94 5.18 -4.46
N ALA A 131 -5.77 6.40 -3.96
CA ALA A 131 -5.39 7.52 -4.78
C ALA A 131 -3.93 7.43 -5.21
N THR A 132 -3.65 7.92 -6.42
CA THR A 132 -2.29 8.12 -6.92
C THR A 132 -2.07 9.58 -7.23
N ASN A 133 -0.87 10.07 -6.96
CA ASN A 133 -0.48 11.45 -7.18
C ASN A 133 0.79 11.49 -8.03
N PRO A 134 0.86 12.33 -9.07
CA PRO A 134 2.05 12.43 -9.89
C PRO A 134 3.25 12.90 -9.07
N ALA A 135 4.41 12.30 -9.29
CA ALA A 135 5.66 12.83 -8.76
C ALA A 135 5.94 14.22 -9.39
N LYS A 136 6.52 15.11 -8.60
CA LYS A 136 6.94 16.40 -9.13
C LYS A 136 8.10 16.22 -10.13
N ALA A 137 8.06 16.95 -11.24
CA ALA A 137 9.12 16.90 -12.23
C ALA A 137 10.49 17.20 -11.60
N GLY A 138 11.48 16.37 -11.92
CA GLY A 138 12.84 16.48 -11.38
C GLY A 138 13.01 16.00 -9.93
N MET A 139 12.01 15.33 -9.37
CA MET A 139 12.11 14.75 -8.03
C MET A 139 13.09 13.59 -8.02
N THR A 140 13.96 13.56 -7.03
CA THR A 140 14.91 12.47 -6.79
C THR A 140 14.69 11.86 -5.40
N ASP A 141 15.12 10.62 -5.25
CA ASP A 141 15.16 9.93 -3.98
C ASP A 141 16.40 10.30 -3.14
N VAL A 142 16.57 9.66 -1.98
CA VAL A 142 17.72 9.91 -1.08
C VAL A 142 19.05 9.41 -1.63
N LYS A 143 19.04 8.56 -2.65
CA LYS A 143 20.25 8.06 -3.36
C LYS A 143 20.59 8.95 -4.57
N GLY A 144 19.73 9.93 -4.92
CA GLY A 144 19.87 10.82 -6.07
C GLY A 144 19.27 10.27 -7.38
N ASP A 145 18.64 9.11 -7.35
CA ASP A 145 17.97 8.52 -8.51
C ASP A 145 16.64 9.23 -8.78
N ALA A 146 16.31 9.45 -10.04
CA ALA A 146 15.04 10.06 -10.43
C ALA A 146 13.85 9.19 -10.04
N ILE A 147 12.78 9.85 -9.57
CA ILE A 147 11.48 9.23 -9.34
C ILE A 147 10.59 9.58 -10.53
N ASP A 148 10.32 8.60 -11.39
CA ASP A 148 9.64 8.74 -12.68
C ASP A 148 8.25 8.10 -12.72
N HIS A 149 7.68 7.79 -11.56
CA HIS A 149 6.36 7.17 -11.42
C HIS A 149 5.48 7.94 -10.44
N ASP A 150 4.15 7.72 -10.51
CA ASP A 150 3.19 8.28 -9.57
C ASP A 150 3.33 7.65 -8.18
N PHE A 151 3.02 8.43 -7.17
CA PHE A 151 2.99 7.98 -5.78
C PHE A 151 1.63 7.36 -5.45
N ILE A 152 1.63 6.12 -4.99
CA ILE A 152 0.46 5.52 -4.35
C ILE A 152 0.34 6.11 -2.93
N GLU A 153 -0.86 6.45 -2.50
CA GLU A 153 -1.08 6.93 -1.13
C GLU A 153 -0.68 5.85 -0.11
N ARG A 154 -0.17 6.30 1.05
CA ARG A 154 0.25 5.39 2.11
C ARG A 154 -0.95 4.88 2.89
N VAL A 155 -1.26 3.60 2.67
CA VAL A 155 -2.30 2.88 3.41
C VAL A 155 -1.80 1.47 3.73
N THR A 156 -2.00 1.03 4.96
CA THR A 156 -1.68 -0.33 5.40
C THR A 156 -2.96 -1.08 5.71
N PHE A 157 -3.16 -2.21 5.02
CA PHE A 157 -4.26 -3.12 5.28
C PHE A 157 -3.78 -4.35 6.06
N VAL A 158 -4.51 -4.73 7.09
CA VAL A 158 -4.38 -6.05 7.71
C VAL A 158 -5.52 -6.90 7.17
N ILE A 159 -5.19 -7.99 6.49
CA ILE A 159 -6.16 -8.85 5.79
C ILE A 159 -6.17 -10.23 6.47
N GLY A 160 -7.36 -10.68 6.86
CA GLY A 160 -7.58 -11.99 7.46
C GLY A 160 -7.59 -13.12 6.44
N LYS A 161 -7.43 -14.35 6.92
CA LYS A 161 -7.46 -15.58 6.10
C LYS A 161 -8.78 -15.75 5.31
N ASP A 162 -9.84 -15.10 5.74
CA ASP A 162 -11.15 -15.05 5.08
C ASP A 162 -11.23 -13.95 3.99
N HIS A 163 -10.11 -13.34 3.63
CA HIS A 163 -9.99 -12.22 2.69
C HIS A 163 -10.70 -10.94 3.16
N LYS A 164 -11.07 -10.80 4.42
CA LYS A 164 -11.65 -9.55 4.94
C LYS A 164 -10.57 -8.62 5.45
N ILE A 165 -10.77 -7.34 5.19
CA ILE A 165 -9.96 -6.27 5.76
C ILE A 165 -10.32 -6.15 7.24
N ILE A 166 -9.34 -6.43 8.10
CA ILE A 166 -9.45 -6.32 9.56
C ILE A 166 -9.08 -4.92 10.01
N ALA A 167 -8.14 -4.28 9.32
CA ALA A 167 -7.77 -2.89 9.55
C ALA A 167 -7.37 -2.23 8.23
N ALA A 168 -7.69 -0.95 8.12
CA ALA A 168 -7.21 -0.03 7.08
C ALA A 168 -6.64 1.19 7.81
N LEU A 169 -5.36 1.43 7.68
CA LEU A 169 -4.60 2.47 8.36
C LEU A 169 -4.10 3.46 7.32
N SER A 170 -4.49 4.72 7.39
CA SER A 170 -4.18 5.74 6.38
C SER A 170 -3.34 6.86 6.97
N SER A 171 -2.25 7.24 6.29
CA SER A 171 -1.50 8.45 6.68
C SER A 171 -2.32 9.70 6.46
N LYS A 172 -3.14 9.75 5.42
CA LYS A 172 -3.95 10.92 5.06
C LYS A 172 -5.15 11.09 5.98
N ASP A 173 -5.91 10.01 6.20
CA ASP A 173 -7.21 10.10 6.88
C ASP A 173 -7.06 9.95 8.40
N ASP A 174 -6.10 9.16 8.87
CA ASP A 174 -5.85 8.89 10.29
C ASP A 174 -4.68 9.70 10.86
N GLY A 175 -3.95 10.44 10.03
CA GLY A 175 -2.79 11.24 10.47
C GLY A 175 -1.60 10.40 10.92
N LEU A 176 -1.48 9.15 10.47
CA LEU A 176 -0.46 8.22 10.95
C LEU A 176 0.90 8.49 10.32
N SER A 177 1.95 8.48 11.15
CA SER A 177 3.33 8.42 10.69
C SER A 177 3.70 7.00 10.21
N PRO A 178 4.75 6.85 9.37
CA PRO A 178 5.15 5.56 8.82
C PRO A 178 5.40 4.46 9.86
N ASP A 179 6.05 4.77 10.96
CA ASP A 179 6.30 3.88 12.09
C ASP A 179 5.01 3.49 12.84
N GLN A 180 4.03 4.39 12.91
CA GLN A 180 2.73 4.09 13.50
C GLN A 180 1.90 3.10 12.68
N HIS A 181 2.07 3.07 11.35
CA HIS A 181 1.48 2.02 10.51
C HIS A 181 1.98 0.64 10.95
N VAL A 182 3.29 0.51 11.18
CA VAL A 182 3.91 -0.74 11.63
C VAL A 182 3.42 -1.13 13.02
N ALA A 183 3.52 -0.22 13.99
CA ALA A 183 3.14 -0.49 15.38
C ALA A 183 1.66 -0.90 15.51
N LYS A 184 0.75 -0.19 14.82
CA LYS A 184 -0.67 -0.49 14.84
C LYS A 184 -1.00 -1.82 14.15
N SER A 185 -0.43 -2.09 12.98
CA SER A 185 -0.64 -3.35 12.27
C SER A 185 -0.12 -4.55 13.07
N LEU A 186 1.05 -4.41 13.74
CA LEU A 186 1.58 -5.44 14.64
C LEU A 186 0.63 -5.73 15.80
N ALA A 187 0.17 -4.69 16.50
CA ALA A 187 -0.78 -4.85 17.61
C ALA A 187 -2.06 -5.58 17.18
N ILE A 188 -2.56 -5.30 15.98
CA ILE A 188 -3.74 -5.95 15.42
C ILE A 188 -3.50 -7.44 15.15
N VAL A 189 -2.39 -7.80 14.47
CA VAL A 189 -2.11 -9.22 14.16
C VAL A 189 -1.84 -10.02 15.44
N GLN A 190 -1.23 -9.43 16.47
CA GLN A 190 -1.03 -10.07 17.77
C GLN A 190 -2.36 -10.37 18.49
N GLN A 191 -3.35 -9.46 18.38
CA GLN A 191 -4.68 -9.69 18.93
C GLN A 191 -5.45 -10.81 18.23
N LEU A 192 -5.18 -11.08 16.95
CA LEU A 192 -5.79 -12.18 16.22
C LEU A 192 -5.29 -13.55 16.69
N THR A 193 -4.05 -13.62 17.16
CA THR A 193 -3.41 -14.87 17.61
C THR A 193 -3.75 -15.20 19.07
N SER A 194 -4.22 -14.21 19.84
CA SER A 194 -4.54 -14.35 21.26
C SER A 194 -5.98 -14.86 21.50
N ARG A 195 -6.75 -15.06 20.42
CA ARG A 195 -8.14 -15.56 20.46
C ARG A 195 -8.22 -17.01 20.05
#